data_2aaf4c1c30093385488fba17b2f5fdc2
#
_entry.id   2aaf4c1c30093385488fba17b2f5fdc2
#
_cell.length_a   1.000
_cell.length_b   1.000
_cell.length_c   1.000
_cell.angle_alpha   90.00
_cell.angle_beta   90.00
_cell.angle_gamma   90.00
#
_symmetry.space_group_name_H-M   'P 1'
#
loop_
_entity.id
_entity.type
_entity.pdbx_description
1 polymer ?
#
loop_
_entity_poly.entity_id
_entity_poly.type
_entity_poly.pdbx_seq_one_letter_code
_entity_poly.pdbx_strand_id
1 'polypeptide(L)'
;MYIKIGNKEIHEPIINMLRQAQRELTNGKLKEIKSGNSGNCVITCPCHKDGKENKPSCMVLLDTDVDLEAGFAHCFTCGYNAPFSQVIGDLFDQDKSFGEEWLLERFGNVFIEKQEQLQEITLKPTIKTPEVLDESILLQYDYYHPYMWKRHLSKEVVDKFRVGYDHIRNAITFPVYDEKHRLVMITARCVDNKRFYIPSGVEKPVYLLYDLIERGVTTAFVAESQINALTLRTFGYPGIALFGTGSEHQYEVLKKSGIRNYVLCFDGDEAGEHGCQRFRKHMPKDVFITEIKLPACKDVNDLTKEEFDYLLQTS
;
A
#
# COMPACT_ATOMS: atom_id res chain seq x y z
N MET A 1 -1.78 -15.23 1.20
CA MET A 1 -3.18 -15.16 0.73
C MET A 1 -4.01 -16.14 1.53
N TYR A 2 -5.09 -15.71 2.19
CA TYR A 2 -6.05 -16.59 2.89
C TYR A 2 -7.42 -15.92 2.97
N ILE A 3 -8.46 -16.71 3.13
CA ILE A 3 -9.81 -16.25 3.45
C ILE A 3 -10.08 -16.58 4.92
N LYS A 4 -10.64 -15.64 5.66
CA LYS A 4 -10.99 -15.83 7.06
C LYS A 4 -12.49 -16.11 7.22
N ILE A 5 -12.83 -17.22 7.89
CA ILE A 5 -14.21 -17.57 8.25
C ILE A 5 -14.24 -17.84 9.75
N GLY A 6 -14.79 -16.90 10.51
CA GLY A 6 -14.71 -16.94 11.97
C GLY A 6 -13.24 -16.94 12.44
N ASN A 7 -12.86 -17.98 13.18
CA ASN A 7 -11.48 -18.17 13.66
C ASN A 7 -10.63 -19.09 12.75
N LYS A 8 -11.15 -19.52 11.61
CA LYS A 8 -10.46 -20.42 10.68
C LYS A 8 -9.94 -19.64 9.46
N GLU A 9 -8.78 -20.03 8.98
CA GLU A 9 -8.16 -19.46 7.78
C GLU A 9 -8.06 -20.54 6.70
N ILE A 10 -8.42 -20.19 5.47
CA ILE A 10 -8.36 -21.07 4.30
C ILE A 10 -7.26 -20.51 3.37
N HIS A 11 -6.19 -21.27 3.19
CA HIS A 11 -5.02 -20.85 2.40
C HIS A 11 -5.03 -21.34 0.95
N GLU A 12 -6.15 -21.89 0.48
CA GLU A 12 -6.30 -22.28 -0.92
C GLU A 12 -6.46 -21.05 -1.82
N PRO A 13 -5.82 -21.00 -3.00
CA PRO A 13 -6.01 -19.90 -3.96
C PRO A 13 -7.49 -19.75 -4.38
N ILE A 14 -7.96 -18.49 -4.42
CA ILE A 14 -9.35 -18.13 -4.81
C ILE A 14 -9.74 -18.79 -6.14
N ILE A 15 -8.84 -18.83 -7.11
CA ILE A 15 -9.08 -19.39 -8.43
C ILE A 15 -9.39 -20.89 -8.37
N ASN A 16 -8.76 -21.62 -7.45
CA ASN A 16 -9.00 -23.06 -7.27
C ASN A 16 -10.34 -23.30 -6.60
N MET A 17 -10.73 -22.48 -5.62
CA MET A 17 -12.02 -22.53 -4.97
C MET A 17 -13.16 -22.21 -5.95
N LEU A 18 -12.98 -21.20 -6.83
CA LEU A 18 -13.94 -20.89 -7.90
C LEU A 18 -14.06 -22.04 -8.91
N ARG A 19 -12.95 -22.67 -9.29
CA ARG A 19 -12.97 -23.84 -10.19
C ARG A 19 -13.67 -25.03 -9.56
N GLN A 20 -13.51 -25.23 -8.25
CA GLN A 20 -14.24 -26.27 -7.54
C GLN A 20 -15.75 -25.98 -7.50
N ALA A 21 -16.13 -24.75 -7.19
CA ALA A 21 -17.53 -24.33 -7.26
C ALA A 21 -18.11 -24.53 -8.67
N GLN A 22 -17.37 -24.15 -9.73
CA GLN A 22 -17.77 -24.33 -11.13
C GLN A 22 -18.05 -25.80 -11.47
N ARG A 23 -17.30 -26.75 -10.94
CA ARG A 23 -17.51 -28.20 -11.17
C ARG A 23 -18.75 -28.74 -10.47
N GLU A 24 -19.11 -28.17 -9.34
CA GLU A 24 -20.23 -28.63 -8.50
C GLU A 24 -21.56 -27.95 -8.87
N LEU A 25 -21.50 -26.77 -9.52
CA LEU A 25 -22.67 -26.02 -9.90
C LEU A 25 -23.46 -26.72 -11.04
N THR A 26 -24.74 -26.96 -10.79
CA THR A 26 -25.69 -27.55 -11.76
C THR A 26 -26.69 -26.54 -12.32
N ASN A 27 -26.75 -25.31 -11.76
CA ASN A 27 -27.73 -24.28 -12.09
C ASN A 27 -27.33 -23.41 -13.29
N GLY A 28 -26.16 -23.65 -13.91
CA GLY A 28 -25.65 -22.92 -15.08
C GLY A 28 -25.07 -21.55 -14.75
N LYS A 29 -24.89 -21.19 -13.48
CA LYS A 29 -24.11 -20.05 -13.04
C LYS A 29 -22.60 -20.33 -13.19
N LEU A 30 -21.76 -19.31 -13.05
CA LEU A 30 -20.29 -19.43 -13.15
C LEU A 30 -19.82 -20.16 -14.43
N LYS A 31 -20.33 -19.73 -15.58
CA LYS A 31 -20.00 -20.35 -16.88
C LYS A 31 -18.52 -20.17 -17.26
N GLU A 32 -17.94 -19.04 -16.91
CA GLU A 32 -16.59 -18.69 -17.32
C GLU A 32 -15.83 -17.98 -16.18
N ILE A 33 -14.56 -18.32 -16.04
CA ILE A 33 -13.60 -17.66 -15.15
C ILE A 33 -12.46 -17.16 -16.04
N LYS A 34 -12.34 -15.84 -16.18
CA LYS A 34 -11.30 -15.19 -16.99
C LYS A 34 -10.21 -14.62 -16.09
N SER A 35 -8.97 -14.70 -16.53
CA SER A 35 -7.89 -13.92 -15.93
C SER A 35 -8.15 -12.44 -16.17
N GLY A 36 -8.19 -11.65 -15.12
CA GLY A 36 -8.25 -10.19 -15.17
C GLY A 36 -6.85 -9.58 -15.15
N ASN A 37 -6.79 -8.25 -15.23
CA ASN A 37 -5.53 -7.52 -15.05
C ASN A 37 -5.16 -7.44 -13.55
N SER A 38 -3.86 -7.62 -13.23
CA SER A 38 -3.29 -7.26 -11.92
C SER A 38 -4.01 -7.86 -10.69
N GLY A 39 -3.89 -9.16 -10.45
CA GLY A 39 -4.34 -9.77 -9.19
C GLY A 39 -5.85 -10.03 -9.09
N ASN A 40 -6.59 -9.98 -10.20
CA ASN A 40 -8.02 -10.22 -10.24
C ASN A 40 -8.38 -11.35 -11.21
N CYS A 41 -9.56 -11.98 -11.00
CA CYS A 41 -10.25 -12.70 -12.05
C CYS A 41 -11.63 -12.08 -12.29
N VAL A 42 -12.24 -12.40 -13.43
CA VAL A 42 -13.59 -11.96 -13.78
C VAL A 42 -14.46 -13.18 -13.99
N ILE A 43 -15.59 -13.21 -13.28
CA ILE A 43 -16.56 -14.31 -13.30
C ILE A 43 -17.92 -13.82 -13.79
N THR A 44 -18.78 -14.75 -14.19
CA THR A 44 -20.22 -14.50 -14.37
C THR A 44 -20.79 -14.02 -13.03
N CYS A 45 -21.44 -12.86 -13.03
CA CYS A 45 -22.00 -12.30 -11.79
C CYS A 45 -23.14 -13.21 -11.27
N PRO A 46 -23.11 -13.62 -10.01
CA PRO A 46 -24.17 -14.48 -9.46
C PRO A 46 -25.53 -13.79 -9.40
N CYS A 47 -25.57 -12.46 -9.32
CA CYS A 47 -26.78 -11.66 -9.18
C CYS A 47 -27.30 -11.09 -10.50
N HIS A 48 -26.43 -10.62 -11.39
CA HIS A 48 -26.83 -10.01 -12.65
C HIS A 48 -27.48 -11.03 -13.59
N LYS A 49 -28.75 -10.80 -13.97
CA LYS A 49 -29.58 -11.73 -14.78
C LYS A 49 -29.65 -13.15 -14.21
N ASP A 50 -29.78 -13.26 -12.89
CA ASP A 50 -29.79 -14.53 -12.18
C ASP A 50 -28.57 -15.43 -12.45
N GLY A 51 -27.40 -14.81 -12.63
CA GLY A 51 -26.18 -15.54 -12.95
C GLY A 51 -26.06 -16.05 -14.39
N LYS A 52 -26.98 -15.64 -15.31
CA LYS A 52 -27.07 -16.13 -16.69
C LYS A 52 -26.60 -15.15 -17.75
N GLU A 53 -25.75 -14.20 -17.39
CA GLU A 53 -25.15 -13.29 -18.35
C GLU A 53 -24.23 -14.02 -19.35
N ASN A 54 -24.08 -13.43 -20.55
CA ASN A 54 -23.26 -14.03 -21.61
C ASN A 54 -21.79 -13.61 -21.57
N LYS A 55 -21.48 -12.53 -20.86
CA LYS A 55 -20.11 -12.02 -20.69
C LYS A 55 -19.86 -11.80 -19.21
N PRO A 56 -18.78 -12.35 -18.64
CA PRO A 56 -18.41 -12.13 -17.22
C PRO A 56 -18.27 -10.64 -16.92
N SER A 57 -18.91 -10.18 -15.84
CA SER A 57 -18.93 -8.76 -15.43
C SER A 57 -18.58 -8.54 -13.96
N CYS A 58 -18.38 -9.60 -13.20
CA CYS A 58 -18.05 -9.55 -11.77
C CYS A 58 -16.57 -9.82 -11.55
N MET A 59 -15.86 -8.81 -11.08
CA MET A 59 -14.45 -8.92 -10.69
C MET A 59 -14.36 -9.57 -9.30
N VAL A 60 -13.40 -10.46 -9.13
CA VAL A 60 -13.06 -11.08 -7.84
C VAL A 60 -11.58 -10.88 -7.56
N LEU A 61 -11.25 -10.34 -6.41
CA LEU A 61 -9.87 -10.15 -5.96
C LEU A 61 -9.22 -11.51 -5.67
N LEU A 62 -8.05 -11.75 -6.26
CA LEU A 62 -7.29 -12.99 -6.01
C LEU A 62 -6.38 -12.87 -4.80
N ASP A 63 -6.05 -11.65 -4.38
CA ASP A 63 -5.21 -11.37 -3.21
C ASP A 63 -5.80 -10.22 -2.40
N THR A 64 -5.36 -10.04 -1.17
CA THR A 64 -5.79 -8.93 -0.30
C THR A 64 -5.23 -7.62 -0.84
N ASP A 65 -6.09 -6.62 -1.00
CA ASP A 65 -5.72 -5.24 -1.31
C ASP A 65 -5.86 -4.38 -0.03
N VAL A 66 -5.43 -3.12 -0.08
CA VAL A 66 -5.30 -2.22 1.09
C VAL A 66 -6.57 -2.15 1.94
N ASP A 67 -7.75 -2.20 1.30
CA ASP A 67 -9.05 -2.05 1.97
C ASP A 67 -10.01 -3.24 1.76
N LEU A 68 -9.60 -4.29 1.01
CA LEU A 68 -10.48 -5.39 0.64
C LEU A 68 -9.78 -6.74 0.82
N GLU A 69 -10.50 -7.69 1.41
CA GLU A 69 -10.03 -9.06 1.60
C GLU A 69 -10.00 -9.84 0.28
N ALA A 70 -9.09 -10.81 0.19
CA ALA A 70 -9.05 -11.74 -0.94
C ALA A 70 -10.42 -12.40 -1.13
N GLY A 71 -10.86 -12.52 -2.38
CA GLY A 71 -12.17 -13.06 -2.74
C GLY A 71 -13.31 -12.03 -2.75
N PHE A 72 -13.08 -10.78 -2.32
CA PHE A 72 -14.11 -9.74 -2.44
C PHE A 72 -14.49 -9.55 -3.90
N ALA A 73 -15.79 -9.54 -4.17
CA ALA A 73 -16.35 -9.45 -5.52
C ALA A 73 -17.06 -8.11 -5.74
N HIS A 74 -16.88 -7.54 -6.93
CA HIS A 74 -17.60 -6.37 -7.40
C HIS A 74 -18.07 -6.54 -8.85
N CYS A 75 -19.37 -6.37 -9.09
CA CYS A 75 -19.94 -6.36 -10.43
C CYS A 75 -20.15 -4.94 -10.95
N PHE A 76 -19.42 -4.56 -11.98
CA PHE A 76 -19.53 -3.23 -12.59
C PHE A 76 -20.86 -2.96 -13.31
N THR A 77 -21.67 -4.00 -13.57
CA THR A 77 -22.93 -3.86 -14.29
C THR A 77 -24.13 -3.64 -13.37
N CYS A 78 -24.22 -4.38 -12.26
CA CYS A 78 -25.37 -4.28 -11.35
C CYS A 78 -25.04 -3.71 -9.98
N GLY A 79 -23.75 -3.40 -9.70
CA GLY A 79 -23.30 -2.89 -8.40
C GLY A 79 -23.24 -3.95 -7.28
N TYR A 80 -23.34 -5.24 -7.61
CA TYR A 80 -23.20 -6.31 -6.63
C TYR A 80 -21.81 -6.23 -5.97
N ASN A 81 -21.81 -6.29 -4.63
CA ASN A 81 -20.62 -6.28 -3.79
C ASN A 81 -20.78 -7.35 -2.72
N ALA A 82 -19.82 -8.24 -2.59
CA ALA A 82 -19.91 -9.31 -1.60
C ALA A 82 -18.53 -9.87 -1.18
N PRO A 83 -18.38 -10.34 0.08
CA PRO A 83 -17.25 -11.14 0.49
C PRO A 83 -17.34 -12.53 -0.14
N PHE A 84 -16.24 -13.27 -0.20
CA PHE A 84 -16.16 -14.52 -0.95
C PHE A 84 -17.16 -15.59 -0.51
N SER A 85 -17.41 -15.72 0.79
CA SER A 85 -18.41 -16.64 1.30
C SER A 85 -19.82 -16.34 0.77
N GLN A 86 -20.19 -15.06 0.66
CA GLN A 86 -21.46 -14.66 0.06
C GLN A 86 -21.47 -14.96 -1.45
N VAL A 87 -20.35 -14.72 -2.16
CA VAL A 87 -20.24 -15.06 -3.59
C VAL A 87 -20.51 -16.55 -3.81
N ILE A 88 -19.92 -17.42 -2.99
CA ILE A 88 -20.16 -18.87 -3.06
C ILE A 88 -21.63 -19.19 -2.77
N GLY A 89 -22.22 -18.63 -1.70
CA GLY A 89 -23.64 -18.80 -1.41
C GLY A 89 -24.53 -18.43 -2.60
N ASP A 90 -24.35 -17.23 -3.16
CA ASP A 90 -25.15 -16.72 -4.28
C ASP A 90 -24.98 -17.55 -5.57
N LEU A 91 -23.79 -18.11 -5.80
CA LEU A 91 -23.56 -19.02 -6.93
C LEU A 91 -24.39 -20.31 -6.78
N PHE A 92 -24.55 -20.82 -5.57
CA PHE A 92 -25.36 -22.01 -5.28
C PHE A 92 -26.84 -21.73 -4.98
N ASP A 93 -27.31 -20.48 -5.18
CA ASP A 93 -28.67 -20.03 -4.81
C ASP A 93 -28.97 -20.23 -3.31
N GLN A 94 -27.95 -20.04 -2.47
CA GLN A 94 -27.98 -20.18 -1.03
C GLN A 94 -27.48 -18.91 -0.33
N ASP A 95 -27.55 -18.87 0.99
CA ASP A 95 -27.06 -17.73 1.77
C ASP A 95 -25.54 -17.78 2.06
N LYS A 96 -25.06 -16.75 2.74
CA LYS A 96 -23.66 -16.63 3.13
C LYS A 96 -23.21 -17.78 4.05
N SER A 97 -24.09 -18.26 4.93
CA SER A 97 -23.77 -19.34 5.88
C SER A 97 -23.47 -20.64 5.16
N PHE A 98 -24.24 -20.94 4.10
CA PHE A 98 -23.94 -22.07 3.21
C PHE A 98 -22.55 -21.89 2.55
N GLY A 99 -22.24 -20.69 2.07
CA GLY A 99 -20.94 -20.43 1.45
C GLY A 99 -19.77 -20.61 2.42
N GLU A 100 -19.94 -20.20 3.68
CA GLU A 100 -18.95 -20.41 4.75
C GLU A 100 -18.76 -21.90 5.05
N GLU A 101 -19.85 -22.67 5.18
CA GLU A 101 -19.81 -24.09 5.41
C GLU A 101 -19.19 -24.85 4.24
N TRP A 102 -19.61 -24.56 3.02
CA TRP A 102 -19.04 -25.12 1.78
C TRP A 102 -17.53 -24.93 1.67
N LEU A 103 -17.04 -23.71 1.97
CA LEU A 103 -15.61 -23.39 1.97
C LEU A 103 -14.86 -24.15 3.06
N LEU A 104 -15.42 -24.24 4.26
CA LEU A 104 -14.80 -24.95 5.38
C LEU A 104 -14.75 -26.46 5.18
N GLU A 105 -15.79 -27.07 4.62
CA GLU A 105 -15.83 -28.52 4.36
C GLU A 105 -14.80 -28.93 3.31
N ARG A 106 -14.60 -28.13 2.26
CA ARG A 106 -13.74 -28.50 1.13
C ARG A 106 -12.29 -28.08 1.30
N PHE A 107 -12.07 -26.98 1.99
CA PHE A 107 -10.74 -26.36 2.09
C PHE A 107 -10.30 -26.10 3.54
N GLY A 108 -11.19 -26.24 4.51
CA GLY A 108 -10.87 -26.01 5.93
C GLY A 108 -9.99 -27.10 6.56
N ASN A 109 -9.94 -28.29 5.99
CA ASN A 109 -9.19 -29.44 6.55
C ASN A 109 -7.75 -29.55 6.01
N VAL A 110 -7.37 -28.77 5.01
CA VAL A 110 -5.98 -28.79 4.45
C VAL A 110 -4.95 -28.28 5.48
N PHE A 111 -5.42 -27.63 6.53
CA PHE A 111 -4.54 -27.06 7.56
C PHE A 111 -4.11 -28.04 8.65
N ILE A 112 -4.91 -29.10 8.92
CA ILE A 112 -4.65 -30.01 10.05
C ILE A 112 -3.55 -31.03 9.71
N GLU A 113 -3.48 -31.54 8.47
CA GLU A 113 -2.45 -32.51 8.08
C GLU A 113 -1.06 -31.90 7.86
N LYS A 114 -0.98 -30.58 7.58
CA LYS A 114 0.31 -29.88 7.46
C LYS A 114 0.87 -29.36 8.78
N GLN A 115 0.03 -29.22 9.83
CA GLN A 115 0.53 -28.77 11.14
C GLN A 115 1.29 -29.83 11.93
N GLU A 116 1.04 -31.13 11.72
CA GLU A 116 1.77 -32.18 12.42
C GLU A 116 3.18 -32.45 11.85
N GLN A 117 3.52 -31.89 10.68
CA GLN A 117 4.85 -32.04 10.06
C GLN A 117 5.66 -30.75 9.95
N LEU A 118 5.11 -29.61 10.31
CA LEU A 118 5.80 -28.33 10.34
C LEU A 118 5.97 -27.84 11.79
N GLN A 119 7.02 -28.34 12.47
CA GLN A 119 7.60 -27.57 13.57
C GLN A 119 7.83 -26.14 13.08
N GLU A 120 7.18 -25.20 13.75
CA GLU A 120 7.40 -23.76 13.75
C GLU A 120 8.41 -23.21 12.72
N ILE A 121 7.98 -23.15 11.46
CA ILE A 121 8.50 -22.14 10.57
C ILE A 121 7.44 -21.06 10.52
N THR A 122 7.48 -20.14 11.42
CA THR A 122 6.91 -18.80 11.26
C THR A 122 7.60 -18.19 10.04
N LEU A 123 7.07 -18.46 8.85
CA LEU A 123 7.41 -17.68 7.68
C LEU A 123 6.81 -16.28 7.90
N LYS A 124 7.50 -15.47 8.70
CA LYS A 124 7.42 -14.03 8.48
C LYS A 124 7.68 -13.86 6.99
N PRO A 125 6.84 -13.15 6.24
CA PRO A 125 7.14 -12.89 4.85
C PRO A 125 8.60 -12.41 4.83
N THR A 126 9.46 -13.11 4.09
CA THR A 126 10.88 -12.76 4.03
C THR A 126 10.92 -11.46 3.25
N ILE A 127 10.84 -10.36 3.98
CA ILE A 127 11.02 -9.03 3.39
C ILE A 127 12.47 -9.01 2.94
N LYS A 128 12.67 -8.96 1.62
CA LYS A 128 14.00 -8.97 1.04
C LYS A 128 14.64 -7.58 1.20
N THR A 129 15.92 -7.56 1.50
CA THR A 129 16.71 -6.35 1.35
C THR A 129 16.68 -5.94 -0.13
N PRO A 130 16.41 -4.67 -0.46
CA PRO A 130 16.35 -4.23 -1.84
C PRO A 130 17.72 -4.36 -2.52
N GLU A 131 17.70 -4.71 -3.80
CA GLU A 131 18.91 -4.73 -4.63
C GLU A 131 19.33 -3.30 -4.99
N VAL A 132 20.64 -3.07 -5.09
CA VAL A 132 21.17 -1.78 -5.55
C VAL A 132 20.97 -1.68 -7.05
N LEU A 133 20.34 -0.60 -7.49
CA LEU A 133 20.09 -0.31 -8.89
C LEU A 133 21.18 0.58 -9.46
N ASP A 134 21.47 0.43 -10.76
CA ASP A 134 22.33 1.36 -11.47
C ASP A 134 21.59 2.69 -11.69
N GLU A 135 22.24 3.81 -11.36
CA GLU A 135 21.61 5.13 -11.48
C GLU A 135 21.29 5.55 -12.93
N SER A 136 21.92 4.91 -13.93
CA SER A 136 21.58 5.14 -15.33
C SER A 136 20.11 4.84 -15.65
N ILE A 137 19.48 3.98 -14.86
CA ILE A 137 18.03 3.69 -14.99
C ILE A 137 17.18 4.96 -14.84
N LEU A 138 17.65 5.98 -14.12
CA LEU A 138 16.91 7.23 -13.92
C LEU A 138 16.84 8.09 -15.18
N LEU A 139 17.74 7.89 -16.16
CA LEU A 139 17.75 8.66 -17.41
C LEU A 139 16.46 8.50 -18.22
N GLN A 140 15.80 7.34 -18.11
CA GLN A 140 14.51 7.10 -18.78
C GLN A 140 13.34 7.89 -18.16
N TYR A 141 13.51 8.43 -16.96
CA TYR A 141 12.51 9.20 -16.22
C TYR A 141 12.87 10.69 -16.10
N ASP A 142 13.98 11.13 -16.68
CA ASP A 142 14.48 12.50 -16.57
C ASP A 142 13.64 13.49 -17.41
N TYR A 143 12.37 13.63 -17.02
CA TYR A 143 11.40 14.52 -17.65
C TYR A 143 10.60 15.26 -16.59
N TYR A 144 10.33 16.54 -16.85
CA TYR A 144 9.38 17.31 -16.05
C TYR A 144 7.94 17.04 -16.49
N HIS A 145 7.04 17.04 -15.53
CA HIS A 145 5.61 16.96 -15.80
C HIS A 145 4.87 18.07 -15.04
N PRO A 146 3.83 18.74 -15.63
CA PRO A 146 3.08 19.83 -14.99
C PRO A 146 2.49 19.48 -13.62
N TYR A 147 2.24 18.20 -13.37
CA TYR A 147 1.75 17.71 -12.08
C TYR A 147 2.71 18.02 -10.92
N MET A 148 4.03 18.08 -11.15
CA MET A 148 5.03 18.45 -10.13
C MET A 148 4.76 19.86 -9.60
N TRP A 149 4.48 20.79 -10.53
CA TRP A 149 4.16 22.18 -10.22
C TRP A 149 2.77 22.32 -9.61
N LYS A 150 1.81 21.52 -10.07
CA LYS A 150 0.49 21.45 -9.47
C LYS A 150 0.54 20.96 -8.00
N ARG A 151 1.54 20.17 -7.67
CA ARG A 151 1.82 19.72 -6.29
C ARG A 151 2.80 20.63 -5.56
N HIS A 152 2.98 21.85 -6.03
CA HIS A 152 3.79 22.93 -5.43
C HIS A 152 5.24 22.56 -5.14
N LEU A 153 5.82 21.59 -5.87
CA LEU A 153 7.24 21.26 -5.75
C LEU A 153 8.07 22.32 -6.45
N SER A 154 9.15 22.80 -5.82
CA SER A 154 10.08 23.72 -6.47
C SER A 154 10.98 23.00 -7.45
N LYS A 155 11.45 23.73 -8.48
CA LYS A 155 12.34 23.16 -9.48
C LYS A 155 13.64 22.65 -8.84
N GLU A 156 14.19 23.37 -7.88
CA GLU A 156 15.42 23.03 -7.17
C GLU A 156 15.27 21.69 -6.43
N VAL A 157 14.10 21.44 -5.83
CA VAL A 157 13.80 20.18 -5.12
C VAL A 157 13.62 19.04 -6.11
N VAL A 158 12.91 19.28 -7.22
CA VAL A 158 12.70 18.28 -8.28
C VAL A 158 14.06 17.86 -8.89
N ASP A 159 14.91 18.81 -9.23
CA ASP A 159 16.22 18.55 -9.80
C ASP A 159 17.15 17.85 -8.79
N LYS A 160 17.22 18.37 -7.57
CA LYS A 160 18.11 17.84 -6.52
C LYS A 160 17.81 16.37 -6.21
N PHE A 161 16.54 16.02 -6.11
CA PHE A 161 16.11 14.66 -5.73
C PHE A 161 15.72 13.80 -6.94
N ARG A 162 16.02 14.30 -8.17
CA ARG A 162 15.81 13.58 -9.43
C ARG A 162 14.38 13.06 -9.60
N VAL A 163 13.41 13.86 -9.15
CA VAL A 163 11.99 13.55 -9.36
C VAL A 163 11.69 13.61 -10.85
N GLY A 164 11.20 12.52 -11.41
CA GLY A 164 11.03 12.37 -12.85
C GLY A 164 9.62 11.98 -13.24
N TYR A 165 9.47 11.53 -14.50
CA TYR A 165 8.17 11.14 -15.04
C TYR A 165 8.28 9.87 -15.89
N ASP A 166 7.42 8.92 -15.61
CA ASP A 166 7.23 7.68 -16.37
C ASP A 166 6.09 7.86 -17.37
N HIS A 167 6.44 8.00 -18.66
CA HIS A 167 5.49 8.16 -19.75
C HIS A 167 4.58 6.94 -19.96
N ILE A 168 5.08 5.72 -19.64
CA ILE A 168 4.33 4.48 -19.83
C ILE A 168 3.23 4.34 -18.78
N ARG A 169 3.57 4.66 -17.51
CA ARG A 169 2.62 4.57 -16.39
C ARG A 169 1.83 5.83 -16.15
N ASN A 170 2.14 6.92 -16.87
CA ASN A 170 1.62 8.26 -16.61
C ASN A 170 1.74 8.63 -15.13
N ALA A 171 2.98 8.58 -14.61
CA ALA A 171 3.24 8.71 -13.19
C ALA A 171 4.51 9.52 -12.90
N ILE A 172 4.48 10.34 -11.84
CA ILE A 172 5.68 10.97 -11.29
C ILE A 172 6.50 9.90 -10.59
N THR A 173 7.80 9.88 -10.85
CA THR A 173 8.75 8.91 -10.27
C THR A 173 9.58 9.54 -9.16
N PHE A 174 9.84 8.75 -8.13
CA PHE A 174 10.63 9.15 -6.97
C PHE A 174 11.75 8.11 -6.79
N PRO A 175 13.02 8.47 -7.09
CA PRO A 175 14.16 7.62 -6.74
C PRO A 175 14.27 7.48 -5.23
N VAL A 176 14.44 6.27 -4.74
CA VAL A 176 14.56 5.96 -3.32
C VAL A 176 15.95 5.41 -3.05
N TYR A 177 16.67 6.10 -2.20
CA TYR A 177 18.01 5.74 -1.77
C TYR A 177 17.98 5.18 -0.35
N ASP A 178 18.86 4.24 -0.08
CA ASP A 178 19.11 3.78 1.29
C ASP A 178 19.94 4.82 2.09
N GLU A 179 20.21 4.54 3.37
CA GLU A 179 20.97 5.43 4.25
C GLU A 179 22.47 5.59 3.83
N LYS A 180 22.94 4.75 2.89
CA LYS A 180 24.30 4.82 2.32
C LYS A 180 24.32 5.49 0.94
N HIS A 181 23.25 6.18 0.58
CA HIS A 181 23.10 6.86 -0.71
C HIS A 181 23.23 5.91 -1.91
N ARG A 182 22.68 4.70 -1.83
CA ARG A 182 22.60 3.78 -2.95
C ARG A 182 21.17 3.73 -3.45
N LEU A 183 20.95 3.90 -4.75
CA LEU A 183 19.63 3.76 -5.36
C LEU A 183 19.14 2.31 -5.19
N VAL A 184 18.00 2.11 -4.52
CA VAL A 184 17.49 0.77 -4.22
C VAL A 184 16.09 0.51 -4.71
N MET A 185 15.34 1.54 -5.05
CA MET A 185 14.05 1.40 -5.74
C MET A 185 13.65 2.70 -6.44
N ILE A 186 12.68 2.60 -7.33
CA ILE A 186 11.98 3.73 -7.91
C ILE A 186 10.50 3.50 -7.64
N THR A 187 9.90 4.42 -6.91
CA THR A 187 8.46 4.44 -6.68
C THR A 187 7.82 5.45 -7.61
N ALA A 188 6.52 5.32 -7.84
CA ALA A 188 5.83 6.27 -8.68
C ALA A 188 4.40 6.53 -8.20
N ARG A 189 3.88 7.72 -8.51
CA ARG A 189 2.49 8.12 -8.28
C ARG A 189 1.84 8.51 -9.58
N CYS A 190 0.72 7.90 -9.90
CA CYS A 190 -0.10 8.22 -11.06
C CYS A 190 -0.59 9.67 -11.00
N VAL A 191 -0.59 10.37 -12.14
CA VAL A 191 -1.03 11.78 -12.21
C VAL A 191 -2.55 11.92 -12.32
N ASP A 192 -3.23 10.90 -12.84
CA ASP A 192 -4.67 10.91 -13.11
C ASP A 192 -5.51 10.37 -11.95
N ASN A 193 -4.89 9.63 -11.03
CA ASN A 193 -5.58 8.99 -9.91
C ASN A 193 -4.67 8.88 -8.68
N LYS A 194 -5.18 8.28 -7.58
CA LYS A 194 -4.42 8.10 -6.33
C LYS A 194 -3.55 6.83 -6.30
N ARG A 195 -3.31 6.16 -7.44
CA ARG A 195 -2.52 4.93 -7.48
C ARG A 195 -1.03 5.20 -7.28
N PHE A 196 -0.42 4.39 -6.40
CA PHE A 196 1.02 4.35 -6.19
C PHE A 196 1.60 3.04 -6.75
N TYR A 197 2.82 3.13 -7.27
CA TYR A 197 3.63 1.99 -7.67
C TYR A 197 4.80 1.89 -6.70
N ILE A 198 4.69 0.98 -5.75
CA ILE A 198 5.71 0.71 -4.74
C ILE A 198 6.05 -0.79 -4.82
N PRO A 199 7.32 -1.19 -4.96
CA PRO A 199 7.71 -2.59 -4.93
C PRO A 199 7.22 -3.28 -3.65
N SER A 200 6.57 -4.44 -3.79
CA SER A 200 6.08 -5.25 -2.67
C SER A 200 7.12 -6.29 -2.24
N GLY A 201 7.06 -6.74 -0.97
CA GLY A 201 7.97 -7.76 -0.45
C GLY A 201 9.42 -7.32 -0.29
N VAL A 202 9.69 -6.01 -0.33
CA VAL A 202 11.02 -5.42 -0.18
C VAL A 202 11.00 -4.42 0.97
N GLU A 203 12.08 -4.38 1.75
CA GLU A 203 12.28 -3.36 2.78
C GLU A 203 12.27 -1.96 2.16
N LYS A 204 11.47 -1.07 2.75
CA LYS A 204 11.40 0.31 2.30
C LYS A 204 12.38 1.16 3.12
N PRO A 205 13.33 1.85 2.48
CA PRO A 205 14.15 2.84 3.17
C PRO A 205 13.32 4.01 3.70
N VAL A 206 13.91 4.85 4.53
CA VAL A 206 13.33 6.16 4.86
C VAL A 206 13.67 7.13 3.75
N TYR A 207 12.65 7.63 3.05
CA TYR A 207 12.82 8.52 1.90
C TYR A 207 13.55 9.82 2.28
N LEU A 208 14.57 10.21 1.54
CA LEU A 208 15.44 11.38 1.73
C LEU A 208 16.28 11.40 3.04
N LEU A 209 16.34 10.30 3.78
CA LEU A 209 17.14 10.25 5.01
C LEU A 209 18.63 10.38 4.73
N TYR A 210 19.13 9.78 3.64
CA TYR A 210 20.54 9.83 3.26
C TYR A 210 21.06 11.28 3.16
N ASP A 211 20.27 12.21 2.59
CA ASP A 211 20.63 13.62 2.45
C ASP A 211 20.78 14.32 3.83
N LEU A 212 20.02 13.91 4.83
CA LEU A 212 20.16 14.44 6.19
C LEU A 212 21.42 13.90 6.86
N ILE A 213 21.69 12.60 6.69
CA ILE A 213 22.88 11.95 7.24
C ILE A 213 24.15 12.58 6.66
N GLU A 214 24.24 12.70 5.34
CA GLU A 214 25.39 13.30 4.66
C GLU A 214 25.65 14.75 5.08
N ARG A 215 24.59 15.50 5.32
CA ARG A 215 24.68 16.90 5.74
C ARG A 215 24.87 17.08 7.26
N GLY A 216 24.87 15.98 8.04
CA GLY A 216 24.97 16.03 9.48
C GLY A 216 23.81 16.76 10.18
N VAL A 217 22.61 16.72 9.56
CA VAL A 217 21.42 17.39 10.08
C VAL A 217 20.83 16.57 11.23
N THR A 218 20.56 17.21 12.37
CA THR A 218 20.06 16.55 13.59
C THR A 218 18.56 16.69 13.81
N THR A 219 17.86 17.40 12.92
CA THR A 219 16.41 17.60 12.97
C THR A 219 15.78 17.06 11.68
N ALA A 220 14.69 16.30 11.78
CA ALA A 220 13.93 15.80 10.64
C ALA A 220 12.44 16.09 10.80
N PHE A 221 11.81 16.51 9.71
CA PHE A 221 10.36 16.62 9.59
C PHE A 221 9.85 15.36 8.91
N VAL A 222 8.99 14.61 9.60
CA VAL A 222 8.57 13.26 9.20
C VAL A 222 7.17 13.31 8.62
N ALA A 223 7.04 12.91 7.36
CA ALA A 223 5.77 12.82 6.64
C ALA A 223 5.46 11.36 6.25
N GLU A 224 4.24 11.09 5.83
CA GLU A 224 3.82 9.77 5.35
C GLU A 224 4.25 9.53 3.91
N SER A 225 4.08 10.51 3.03
CA SER A 225 4.29 10.39 1.59
C SER A 225 5.53 11.11 1.09
N GLN A 226 6.07 10.64 -0.04
CA GLN A 226 7.21 11.30 -0.70
C GLN A 226 6.88 12.73 -1.12
N ILE A 227 5.66 12.99 -1.62
CA ILE A 227 5.25 14.33 -2.02
C ILE A 227 5.27 15.27 -0.81
N ASN A 228 4.76 14.84 0.34
CA ASN A 228 4.77 15.65 1.55
C ASN A 228 6.20 15.93 2.02
N ALA A 229 7.12 14.94 1.95
CA ALA A 229 8.53 15.17 2.26
C ALA A 229 9.19 16.18 1.29
N LEU A 230 8.90 16.10 -0.01
CA LEU A 230 9.40 17.03 -1.02
C LEU A 230 8.78 18.43 -0.86
N THR A 231 7.53 18.53 -0.43
CA THR A 231 6.89 19.80 -0.08
C THR A 231 7.58 20.46 1.10
N LEU A 232 7.89 19.69 2.16
CA LEU A 232 8.70 20.18 3.29
C LEU A 232 10.06 20.68 2.81
N ARG A 233 10.72 19.97 1.87
CA ARG A 233 11.98 20.43 1.26
C ARG A 233 11.81 21.72 0.47
N THR A 234 10.69 21.87 -0.25
CA THR A 234 10.34 23.11 -0.96
C THR A 234 10.13 24.27 0.02
N PHE A 235 9.55 24.01 1.19
CA PHE A 235 9.41 25.00 2.26
C PHE A 235 10.74 25.33 2.97
N GLY A 236 11.81 24.57 2.70
CA GLY A 236 13.12 24.73 3.33
C GLY A 236 13.36 23.86 4.57
N TYR A 237 12.45 22.97 4.89
CA TYR A 237 12.55 22.07 6.04
C TYR A 237 13.19 20.73 5.67
N PRO A 238 13.93 20.07 6.59
CA PRO A 238 14.58 18.78 6.34
C PRO A 238 13.55 17.61 6.38
N GLY A 239 12.69 17.56 5.35
CA GLY A 239 11.62 16.56 5.21
C GLY A 239 12.14 15.17 4.85
N ILE A 240 11.55 14.13 5.46
CA ILE A 240 11.72 12.70 5.15
C ILE A 240 10.35 12.03 5.10
N ALA A 241 10.24 10.84 4.48
CA ALA A 241 8.96 10.10 4.47
C ALA A 241 9.12 8.61 4.79
N LEU A 242 8.05 8.03 5.37
CA LEU A 242 8.00 6.65 5.83
C LEU A 242 7.16 5.72 4.94
N PHE A 243 6.61 6.19 3.82
CA PHE A 243 5.67 5.43 2.97
C PHE A 243 4.43 4.93 3.72
N GLY A 244 3.79 5.79 4.48
CA GLY A 244 2.75 5.57 5.47
C GLY A 244 3.26 5.82 6.88
N THR A 245 2.77 5.08 7.86
CA THR A 245 3.10 5.28 9.28
C THR A 245 4.42 4.64 9.74
N GLY A 246 5.18 4.06 8.80
CA GLY A 246 6.49 3.48 9.07
C GLY A 246 6.48 1.97 9.42
N SER A 247 7.66 1.35 9.28
CA SER A 247 7.93 -0.06 9.59
C SER A 247 8.99 -0.19 10.68
N GLU A 248 9.08 -1.37 11.31
CA GLU A 248 10.12 -1.68 12.31
C GLU A 248 11.53 -1.40 11.77
N HIS A 249 11.80 -1.82 10.53
CA HIS A 249 13.08 -1.58 9.88
C HIS A 249 13.39 -0.07 9.79
N GLN A 250 12.43 0.74 9.34
CA GLN A 250 12.61 2.19 9.24
C GLN A 250 12.87 2.84 10.59
N TYR A 251 12.19 2.40 11.64
CA TYR A 251 12.46 2.91 13.01
C TYR A 251 13.87 2.54 13.47
N GLU A 252 14.35 1.32 13.19
CA GLU A 252 15.73 0.93 13.52
C GLU A 252 16.78 1.75 12.76
N VAL A 253 16.50 2.09 11.50
CA VAL A 253 17.35 2.98 10.70
C VAL A 253 17.36 4.40 11.30
N LEU A 254 16.19 4.93 11.65
CA LEU A 254 16.08 6.27 12.28
C LEU A 254 16.84 6.35 13.62
N LYS A 255 16.78 5.34 14.46
CA LYS A 255 17.53 5.28 15.73
C LYS A 255 19.04 5.41 15.53
N LYS A 256 19.55 4.91 14.40
CA LYS A 256 20.97 4.91 14.04
C LYS A 256 21.41 6.13 13.21
N SER A 257 20.46 6.95 12.77
CA SER A 257 20.70 8.04 11.81
C SER A 257 21.47 9.23 12.37
N GLY A 258 21.57 9.35 13.70
CA GLY A 258 22.13 10.55 14.35
C GLY A 258 21.15 11.71 14.52
N ILE A 259 19.93 11.60 14.00
CA ILE A 259 18.87 12.60 14.17
C ILE A 259 18.39 12.55 15.63
N ARG A 260 18.21 13.71 16.25
CA ARG A 260 17.81 13.88 17.65
C ARG A 260 16.46 14.56 17.81
N ASN A 261 16.03 15.32 16.81
CA ASN A 261 14.78 16.06 16.85
C ASN A 261 13.89 15.60 15.69
N TYR A 262 12.70 15.14 16.00
CA TYR A 262 11.70 14.74 15.01
C TYR A 262 10.46 15.63 15.13
N VAL A 263 10.06 16.22 14.01
CA VAL A 263 8.82 16.98 13.91
C VAL A 263 7.86 16.14 13.05
N LEU A 264 6.83 15.57 13.69
CA LEU A 264 5.86 14.72 13.01
C LEU A 264 4.85 15.61 12.28
N CYS A 265 4.70 15.36 10.96
CA CYS A 265 3.81 16.07 10.05
C CYS A 265 2.96 15.04 9.30
N PHE A 266 2.30 14.14 10.05
CA PHE A 266 1.43 13.12 9.48
C PHE A 266 0.08 13.72 9.07
N ASP A 267 -0.63 13.03 8.21
CA ASP A 267 -1.89 13.52 7.64
C ASP A 267 -2.92 13.80 8.75
N GLY A 268 -3.79 14.80 8.54
CA GLY A 268 -4.78 15.26 9.53
C GLY A 268 -5.98 14.34 9.63
N ASP A 269 -5.75 13.02 9.78
CA ASP A 269 -6.77 12.00 9.92
C ASP A 269 -6.44 11.02 11.07
N GLU A 270 -7.32 10.05 11.31
CA GLU A 270 -7.16 9.04 12.36
C GLU A 270 -5.90 8.16 12.14
N ALA A 271 -5.58 7.86 10.88
CA ALA A 271 -4.40 7.06 10.54
C ALA A 271 -3.10 7.80 10.88
N GLY A 272 -3.05 9.11 10.60
CA GLY A 272 -1.92 9.97 10.96
C GLY A 272 -1.75 10.09 12.49
N GLU A 273 -2.85 10.21 13.25
CA GLU A 273 -2.79 10.25 14.71
C GLU A 273 -2.22 8.94 15.29
N HIS A 274 -2.70 7.79 14.80
CA HIS A 274 -2.14 6.48 15.15
C HIS A 274 -0.67 6.36 14.73
N GLY A 275 -0.30 6.93 13.60
CA GLY A 275 1.08 7.02 13.12
C GLY A 275 1.98 7.77 14.10
N CYS A 276 1.54 8.93 14.61
CA CYS A 276 2.26 9.70 15.63
C CYS A 276 2.48 8.90 16.92
N GLN A 277 1.44 8.22 17.41
CA GLN A 277 1.53 7.37 18.60
C GLN A 277 2.50 6.21 18.39
N ARG A 278 2.43 5.56 17.22
CA ARG A 278 3.33 4.47 16.84
C ARG A 278 4.78 4.94 16.76
N PHE A 279 5.05 6.09 16.13
CA PHE A 279 6.37 6.66 16.04
C PHE A 279 6.96 6.91 17.43
N ARG A 280 6.22 7.56 18.33
CA ARG A 280 6.65 7.81 19.73
C ARG A 280 6.96 6.52 20.48
N LYS A 281 6.18 5.46 20.25
CA LYS A 281 6.37 4.16 20.91
C LYS A 281 7.67 3.47 20.48
N HIS A 282 8.09 3.64 19.23
CA HIS A 282 9.25 2.93 18.68
C HIS A 282 10.56 3.70 18.84
N MET A 283 10.48 5.02 19.01
CA MET A 283 11.69 5.83 19.15
C MET A 283 12.23 5.82 20.59
N PRO A 284 13.55 5.97 20.77
CA PRO A 284 14.17 6.02 22.10
C PRO A 284 13.77 7.30 22.85
N LYS A 285 13.87 7.24 24.18
CA LYS A 285 13.43 8.34 25.06
C LYS A 285 14.35 9.58 25.05
N ASP A 286 15.52 9.46 24.47
CA ASP A 286 16.54 10.52 24.38
C ASP A 286 16.44 11.36 23.12
N VAL A 287 15.40 11.15 22.29
CA VAL A 287 15.08 12.02 21.16
C VAL A 287 13.90 12.93 21.48
N PHE A 288 13.93 14.13 20.92
CA PHE A 288 12.81 15.09 21.03
C PHE A 288 11.83 14.86 19.90
N ILE A 289 10.54 14.74 20.23
CA ILE A 289 9.47 14.52 19.25
C ILE A 289 8.39 15.57 19.47
N THR A 290 8.27 16.47 18.50
CA THR A 290 7.18 17.45 18.38
C THR A 290 6.21 16.98 17.31
N GLU A 291 4.94 17.36 17.42
CA GLU A 291 3.90 17.03 16.45
C GLU A 291 3.24 18.31 15.96
N ILE A 292 3.17 18.48 14.65
CA ILE A 292 2.37 19.52 14.02
C ILE A 292 1.01 18.91 13.70
N LYS A 293 -0.05 19.36 14.35
CA LYS A 293 -1.41 18.94 14.04
C LYS A 293 -1.88 19.63 12.78
N LEU A 294 -1.94 18.88 11.69
CA LEU A 294 -2.48 19.37 10.44
C LEU A 294 -4.01 19.54 10.52
N PRO A 295 -4.61 20.46 9.76
CA PRO A 295 -6.07 20.58 9.70
C PRO A 295 -6.72 19.27 9.23
N ALA A 296 -7.95 19.01 9.70
CA ALA A 296 -8.67 17.79 9.37
C ALA A 296 -8.72 17.50 7.86
N CYS A 297 -8.43 16.28 7.49
CA CYS A 297 -8.39 15.79 6.11
C CYS A 297 -7.39 16.52 5.18
N LYS A 298 -6.39 17.22 5.73
CA LYS A 298 -5.30 17.85 4.96
C LYS A 298 -3.98 17.13 5.18
N ASP A 299 -3.15 17.16 4.16
CA ASP A 299 -1.75 16.77 4.23
C ASP A 299 -0.84 18.01 4.11
N VAL A 300 0.48 17.82 4.25
CA VAL A 300 1.46 18.94 4.14
C VAL A 300 1.37 19.63 2.79
N ASN A 301 1.11 18.89 1.73
CA ASN A 301 1.04 19.43 0.37
C ASN A 301 -0.24 20.24 0.08
N ASP A 302 -1.23 20.18 0.96
CA ASP A 302 -2.46 20.99 0.89
C ASP A 302 -2.28 22.36 1.56
N LEU A 303 -1.11 22.66 2.12
CA LEU A 303 -0.81 23.91 2.82
C LEU A 303 0.13 24.78 2.00
N THR A 304 0.02 26.10 2.19
CA THR A 304 1.07 27.03 1.79
C THR A 304 2.21 27.02 2.82
N LYS A 305 3.36 27.58 2.43
CA LYS A 305 4.49 27.70 3.36
C LYS A 305 4.12 28.53 4.59
N GLU A 306 3.40 29.63 4.40
CA GLU A 306 2.96 30.55 5.47
C GLU A 306 2.01 29.83 6.45
N GLU A 307 1.06 29.03 5.95
CA GLU A 307 0.18 28.23 6.78
C GLU A 307 0.96 27.19 7.60
N PHE A 308 1.93 26.53 6.97
CA PHE A 308 2.78 25.56 7.66
C PHE A 308 3.67 26.22 8.72
N ASP A 309 4.30 27.38 8.40
CA ASP A 309 5.13 28.13 9.34
C ASP A 309 4.32 28.60 10.56
N TYR A 310 3.05 28.99 10.35
CA TYR A 310 2.14 29.35 11.45
C TYR A 310 1.86 28.15 12.36
N LEU A 311 1.55 26.99 11.79
CA LEU A 311 1.31 25.76 12.57
C LEU A 311 2.55 25.36 13.37
N LEU A 312 3.75 25.46 12.77
CA LEU A 312 5.01 25.14 13.43
C LEU A 312 5.29 26.07 14.64
N GLN A 313 4.90 27.34 14.57
CA GLN A 313 5.07 28.30 15.67
C GLN A 313 4.09 28.10 16.83
N THR A 314 2.95 27.45 16.55
CA THR A 314 1.86 27.23 17.51
C THR A 314 1.82 25.83 18.09
N SER A 315 2.72 24.94 17.64
CA SER A 315 2.91 23.55 18.11
C SER A 315 3.99 23.48 19.16
#